data_260a2341decd7e4e16af58c67e32f9d6
#
_entry.id   260a2341decd7e4e16af58c67e32f9d6
#
_cell.length_a   1.000
_cell.length_b   1.000
_cell.length_c   1.000
_cell.angle_alpha   90.00
_cell.angle_beta   90.00
_cell.angle_gamma   90.00
#
_symmetry.space_group_name_H-M   'P 1'
#
loop_
_entity.id
_entity.type
_entity.pdbx_description
1 polymer ?
#
loop_
_entity_poly.entity_id
_entity_poly.type
_entity_poly.pdbx_seq_one_letter_code
_entity_poly.pdbx_strand_id
1 'polypeptide(L)'
;IKFYGFVDNVPSIIKESDLVVGAGRVAVEALQLNTPILAIGEKQYMGILDKTNITQAQVSNFGDCALDEVHDFDQISNDLRNFIQSDYQQDDLSEVVDQYSPEVVLPKINQVYSHALTDVAFAKLKEVPVIMYHRVVDDPLTDSKFNVYIAKDKLDWQLGSLKKRGFNFITFKDLAKGARVAKPIIFTFDDGYEDNYSNLLPLLKKHQAKAVIYCLGDRTVQSNIWDEKLGEPRANLMSDSQIKECHESGLVEIASHGLKYQHLSSLNDKEA
;
A
#
# COMPACT_ATOMS: atom_id res chain seq x y z
N ILE A 1 12.98 52.11 -8.02
CA ILE A 1 12.04 50.98 -7.77
C ILE A 1 10.92 51.08 -8.80
N LYS A 2 10.65 49.99 -9.51
CA LYS A 2 9.55 49.84 -10.46
C LYS A 2 8.52 48.84 -9.92
N PHE A 3 7.28 49.26 -9.83
CA PHE A 3 6.20 48.43 -9.42
C PHE A 3 5.43 47.95 -10.68
N TYR A 4 5.30 46.63 -10.85
CA TYR A 4 4.62 46.04 -11.99
C TYR A 4 3.10 45.79 -11.73
N GLY A 5 2.70 45.79 -10.47
CA GLY A 5 1.35 45.38 -10.11
C GLY A 5 1.11 43.89 -10.41
N PHE A 6 -0.12 43.57 -10.85
CA PHE A 6 -0.44 42.23 -11.32
C PHE A 6 0.16 42.00 -12.73
N VAL A 7 0.87 40.88 -12.91
CA VAL A 7 1.49 40.49 -14.18
C VAL A 7 1.13 39.04 -14.52
N ASP A 8 0.87 38.82 -15.82
CA ASP A 8 0.49 37.47 -16.32
C ASP A 8 1.72 36.58 -16.61
N ASN A 9 2.91 37.16 -16.80
CA ASN A 9 4.13 36.44 -17.18
C ASN A 9 5.22 36.59 -16.13
N VAL A 10 4.95 36.07 -14.91
CA VAL A 10 5.92 36.05 -13.83
C VAL A 10 7.20 35.27 -14.17
N PRO A 11 7.14 34.10 -14.86
CA PRO A 11 8.37 33.38 -15.23
C PRO A 11 9.40 34.16 -16.05
N SER A 12 8.96 35.01 -16.94
CA SER A 12 9.90 35.87 -17.70
C SER A 12 10.62 36.88 -16.80
N ILE A 13 9.89 37.46 -15.85
CA ILE A 13 10.48 38.44 -14.94
C ILE A 13 11.50 37.75 -14.03
N ILE A 14 11.18 36.58 -13.50
CA ILE A 14 12.08 35.77 -12.67
C ILE A 14 13.35 35.46 -13.45
N LYS A 15 13.23 34.97 -14.70
CA LYS A 15 14.36 34.57 -15.55
C LYS A 15 15.30 35.73 -15.91
N GLU A 16 14.75 36.94 -16.01
CA GLU A 16 15.50 38.17 -16.29
C GLU A 16 16.09 38.84 -15.04
N SER A 17 15.81 38.29 -13.85
CA SER A 17 16.27 38.82 -12.57
C SER A 17 17.61 38.20 -12.17
N ASP A 18 18.52 38.99 -11.62
CA ASP A 18 19.78 38.51 -11.02
C ASP A 18 19.54 37.79 -9.71
N LEU A 19 18.52 38.22 -8.96
CA LEU A 19 18.12 37.65 -7.68
C LEU A 19 16.61 37.82 -7.47
N VAL A 20 15.95 36.78 -7.04
CA VAL A 20 14.56 36.84 -6.58
C VAL A 20 14.53 36.91 -5.05
N VAL A 21 13.57 37.60 -4.48
CA VAL A 21 13.35 37.68 -3.02
C VAL A 21 11.92 37.21 -2.76
N GLY A 22 11.76 36.20 -1.92
CA GLY A 22 10.44 35.67 -1.59
C GLY A 22 10.48 34.30 -0.95
N ALA A 23 9.31 33.69 -0.79
CA ALA A 23 9.14 32.39 -0.17
C ALA A 23 8.07 31.54 -0.89
N GLY A 24 7.80 30.35 -0.38
CA GLY A 24 6.75 29.49 -0.87
C GLY A 24 6.84 29.23 -2.37
N ARG A 25 5.74 29.46 -3.10
CA ARG A 25 5.65 29.23 -4.54
C ARG A 25 6.69 30.02 -5.35
N VAL A 26 6.94 31.27 -4.96
CA VAL A 26 7.91 32.13 -5.67
C VAL A 26 9.32 31.55 -5.60
N ALA A 27 9.69 30.97 -4.45
CA ALA A 27 10.97 30.29 -4.29
C ALA A 27 11.08 29.06 -5.21
N VAL A 28 10.04 28.25 -5.30
CA VAL A 28 10.00 27.09 -6.20
C VAL A 28 10.12 27.52 -7.66
N GLU A 29 9.39 28.57 -8.08
CA GLU A 29 9.44 29.09 -9.45
C GLU A 29 10.82 29.66 -9.81
N ALA A 30 11.49 30.34 -8.89
CA ALA A 30 12.85 30.84 -9.08
C ALA A 30 13.84 29.68 -9.24
N LEU A 31 13.76 28.66 -8.37
CA LEU A 31 14.58 27.45 -8.47
C LEU A 31 14.36 26.71 -9.80
N GLN A 32 13.10 26.58 -10.26
CA GLN A 32 12.78 25.96 -11.55
C GLN A 32 13.39 26.67 -12.75
N LEU A 33 13.57 27.98 -12.64
CA LEU A 33 14.17 28.83 -13.68
C LEU A 33 15.68 29.01 -13.50
N ASN A 34 16.27 28.32 -12.53
CA ASN A 34 17.67 28.42 -12.15
C ASN A 34 18.10 29.89 -11.87
N THR A 35 17.20 30.64 -11.21
CA THR A 35 17.45 32.01 -10.78
C THR A 35 17.74 32.02 -9.28
N PRO A 36 18.83 32.69 -8.85
CA PRO A 36 19.13 32.79 -7.41
C PRO A 36 17.98 33.36 -6.61
N ILE A 37 17.74 32.76 -5.44
CA ILE A 37 16.65 33.16 -4.53
C ILE A 37 17.17 33.44 -3.13
N LEU A 38 16.89 34.64 -2.61
CA LEU A 38 17.01 34.97 -1.23
C LEU A 38 15.65 34.64 -0.57
N ALA A 39 15.62 33.54 0.18
CA ALA A 39 14.41 33.04 0.76
C ALA A 39 14.09 33.76 2.07
N ILE A 40 13.00 34.52 2.06
CA ILE A 40 12.44 35.22 3.20
C ILE A 40 10.92 35.11 3.14
N GLY A 41 10.32 34.49 4.13
CA GLY A 41 8.89 34.33 4.26
C GLY A 41 8.32 35.12 5.43
N GLU A 42 7.06 34.88 5.73
CA GLU A 42 6.37 35.54 6.84
C GLU A 42 7.01 35.24 8.20
N LYS A 43 7.58 34.06 8.37
CA LYS A 43 8.09 33.59 9.67
C LYS A 43 9.60 33.61 9.78
N GLN A 44 10.31 33.26 8.72
CA GLN A 44 11.77 33.10 8.80
C GLN A 44 12.50 33.62 7.59
N TYR A 45 13.72 34.07 7.87
CA TYR A 45 14.76 34.29 6.87
C TYR A 45 15.62 33.04 6.71
N MET A 46 15.76 32.52 5.50
CA MET A 46 16.47 31.27 5.19
C MET A 46 17.80 31.49 4.45
N GLY A 47 18.11 32.74 4.06
CA GLY A 47 19.31 33.06 3.30
C GLY A 47 19.14 32.90 1.79
N ILE A 48 20.25 33.08 1.06
CA ILE A 48 20.34 32.71 -0.34
C ILE A 48 20.40 31.17 -0.41
N LEU A 49 19.51 30.56 -1.21
CA LEU A 49 19.39 29.11 -1.23
C LEU A 49 20.55 28.46 -1.99
N ASP A 50 21.17 27.52 -1.31
CA ASP A 50 22.24 26.65 -1.80
C ASP A 50 22.05 25.19 -1.29
N LYS A 51 23.00 24.32 -1.62
CA LYS A 51 22.97 22.91 -1.14
C LYS A 51 23.02 22.75 0.36
N THR A 52 23.46 23.73 1.10
CA THR A 52 23.64 23.63 2.57
C THR A 52 22.36 23.95 3.34
N ASN A 53 21.51 24.83 2.83
CA ASN A 53 20.31 25.30 3.51
C ASN A 53 18.98 24.88 2.85
N ILE A 54 19.00 24.38 1.63
CA ILE A 54 17.80 24.05 0.84
C ILE A 54 16.87 23.05 1.57
N THR A 55 17.41 22.02 2.23
CA THR A 55 16.61 21.03 2.94
C THR A 55 15.83 21.64 4.10
N GLN A 56 16.48 22.54 4.84
CA GLN A 56 15.83 23.26 5.94
C GLN A 56 14.80 24.26 5.42
N ALA A 57 15.10 24.94 4.32
CA ALA A 57 14.19 25.87 3.68
C ALA A 57 12.90 25.19 3.18
N GLN A 58 12.99 23.97 2.65
CA GLN A 58 11.82 23.18 2.25
C GLN A 58 10.87 22.87 3.41
N VAL A 59 11.40 22.56 4.60
CA VAL A 59 10.59 22.24 5.79
C VAL A 59 9.74 23.42 6.22
N SER A 60 10.26 24.65 6.11
CA SER A 60 9.56 25.89 6.45
C SER A 60 8.78 26.51 5.30
N ASN A 61 8.59 25.78 4.17
CA ASN A 61 8.07 26.36 2.93
C ASN A 61 8.83 27.64 2.53
N PHE A 62 10.15 27.56 2.59
CA PHE A 62 11.07 28.66 2.26
C PHE A 62 10.92 29.90 3.16
N GLY A 63 10.53 29.69 4.42
CA GLY A 63 10.37 30.72 5.44
C GLY A 63 8.93 31.13 5.76
N ASP A 64 7.93 30.63 5.00
CA ASP A 64 6.52 30.98 5.27
C ASP A 64 5.90 30.27 6.47
N CYS A 65 6.36 29.05 6.76
CA CYS A 65 5.79 28.19 7.79
C CYS A 65 6.84 27.82 8.84
N ALA A 66 6.74 28.38 10.02
CA ALA A 66 7.57 28.01 11.18
C ALA A 66 6.82 28.30 12.47
N LEU A 67 7.27 27.70 13.58
CA LEU A 67 6.70 27.96 14.91
C LEU A 67 7.09 29.32 15.44
N ASP A 68 8.33 29.73 15.17
CA ASP A 68 8.88 30.98 15.65
C ASP A 68 9.14 31.96 14.50
N GLU A 69 8.95 33.24 14.75
CA GLU A 69 9.29 34.30 13.81
C GLU A 69 10.75 34.75 14.06
N VAL A 70 11.61 34.56 13.05
CA VAL A 70 13.03 34.92 13.14
C VAL A 70 13.46 35.65 11.88
N HIS A 71 13.66 36.97 12.01
CA HIS A 71 14.21 37.82 10.95
C HIS A 71 15.41 38.60 11.48
N ASP A 72 16.58 38.32 10.93
CA ASP A 72 17.81 39.06 11.19
C ASP A 72 18.08 40.05 10.04
N PHE A 73 17.70 41.29 10.23
CA PHE A 73 17.85 42.34 9.19
C PHE A 73 19.29 42.67 8.87
N ASP A 74 20.20 42.52 9.86
CA ASP A 74 21.64 42.75 9.62
C ASP A 74 22.21 41.63 8.74
N GLN A 75 21.81 40.40 8.96
CA GLN A 75 22.21 39.27 8.14
C GLN A 75 21.63 39.40 6.70
N ILE A 76 20.35 39.73 6.57
CA ILE A 76 19.73 39.99 5.26
C ILE A 76 20.52 41.05 4.48
N SER A 77 20.86 42.14 5.14
CA SER A 77 21.61 43.22 4.52
C SER A 77 23.04 42.83 4.10
N ASN A 78 23.70 41.99 4.91
CA ASN A 78 25.01 41.45 4.61
C ASN A 78 24.98 40.46 3.45
N ASP A 79 24.01 39.57 3.44
CA ASP A 79 23.88 38.58 2.36
C ASP A 79 23.56 39.23 1.02
N LEU A 80 22.71 40.26 0.98
CA LEU A 80 22.47 41.08 -0.23
C LEU A 80 23.73 41.81 -0.69
N ARG A 81 24.51 42.41 0.21
CA ARG A 81 25.78 43.09 -0.17
C ARG A 81 26.78 42.10 -0.73
N ASN A 82 26.91 40.94 -0.09
CA ASN A 82 27.83 39.89 -0.53
C ASN A 82 27.42 39.38 -1.90
N PHE A 83 26.14 39.16 -2.15
CA PHE A 83 25.63 38.75 -3.47
C PHE A 83 25.96 39.75 -4.53
N ILE A 84 25.67 41.03 -4.30
CA ILE A 84 25.94 42.12 -5.27
C ILE A 84 27.46 42.31 -5.58
N GLN A 85 28.33 42.02 -4.60
CA GLN A 85 29.78 42.20 -4.70
C GLN A 85 30.51 40.92 -5.18
N SER A 86 29.88 39.79 -5.20
CA SER A 86 30.47 38.51 -5.59
C SER A 86 30.08 38.16 -7.05
N ASP A 87 30.89 37.31 -7.67
CA ASP A 87 30.50 36.56 -8.87
C ASP A 87 29.74 35.31 -8.45
N TYR A 88 28.49 35.50 -7.96
CA TYR A 88 27.69 34.42 -7.44
C TYR A 88 27.34 33.41 -8.52
N GLN A 89 27.58 32.13 -8.22
CA GLN A 89 27.18 31.00 -9.05
C GLN A 89 26.10 30.20 -8.33
N GLN A 90 24.96 30.03 -9.01
CA GLN A 90 23.88 29.23 -8.48
C GLN A 90 24.28 27.75 -8.40
N ASP A 91 24.05 27.14 -7.23
CA ASP A 91 24.19 25.68 -7.09
C ASP A 91 23.16 24.94 -7.94
N ASP A 92 23.54 23.74 -8.41
CA ASP A 92 22.60 22.84 -9.04
C ASP A 92 21.66 22.24 -7.95
N LEU A 93 20.42 22.69 -7.96
CA LEU A 93 19.34 22.27 -7.07
C LEU A 93 18.24 21.50 -7.81
N SER A 94 18.54 20.96 -8.99
CA SER A 94 17.58 20.27 -9.87
C SER A 94 16.86 19.11 -9.17
N GLU A 95 17.54 18.31 -8.34
CA GLU A 95 16.93 17.22 -7.58
C GLU A 95 15.83 17.71 -6.63
N VAL A 96 15.98 18.91 -6.08
CA VAL A 96 14.96 19.53 -5.22
C VAL A 96 13.78 20.02 -6.05
N VAL A 97 14.08 20.65 -7.18
CA VAL A 97 13.08 21.19 -8.12
C VAL A 97 12.19 20.09 -8.68
N ASP A 98 12.77 18.96 -9.03
CA ASP A 98 12.05 17.80 -9.58
C ASP A 98 10.96 17.26 -8.64
N GLN A 99 11.14 17.41 -7.32
CA GLN A 99 10.14 17.01 -6.33
C GLN A 99 8.84 17.81 -6.42
N TYR A 100 8.86 19.00 -6.99
CA TYR A 100 7.69 19.87 -7.20
C TYR A 100 7.08 19.73 -8.60
N SER A 101 7.63 18.86 -9.44
CA SER A 101 7.09 18.64 -10.78
C SER A 101 5.71 17.99 -10.73
N PRO A 102 4.82 18.28 -11.69
CA PRO A 102 3.50 17.62 -11.79
C PRO A 102 3.61 16.10 -11.84
N GLU A 103 4.65 15.57 -12.49
CA GLU A 103 4.90 14.14 -12.66
C GLU A 103 5.16 13.44 -11.31
N VAL A 104 5.75 14.15 -10.35
CA VAL A 104 6.01 13.64 -8.99
C VAL A 104 4.84 13.93 -8.04
N VAL A 105 4.26 15.12 -8.11
CA VAL A 105 3.23 15.58 -7.17
C VAL A 105 1.86 14.96 -7.45
N LEU A 106 1.43 14.89 -8.72
CA LEU A 106 0.09 14.40 -9.07
C LEU A 106 -0.15 12.94 -8.68
N PRO A 107 0.80 11.99 -8.85
CA PRO A 107 0.63 10.63 -8.36
C PRO A 107 0.43 10.57 -6.84
N LYS A 108 1.15 11.37 -6.06
CA LYS A 108 1.01 11.43 -4.59
C LYS A 108 -0.38 11.95 -4.19
N ILE A 109 -0.85 13.02 -4.83
CA ILE A 109 -2.20 13.57 -4.61
C ILE A 109 -3.26 12.52 -4.97
N ASN A 110 -3.16 11.89 -6.14
CA ASN A 110 -4.09 10.84 -6.56
C ASN A 110 -4.12 9.66 -5.60
N GLN A 111 -2.97 9.29 -5.03
CA GLN A 111 -2.89 8.25 -4.02
C GLN A 111 -3.68 8.62 -2.75
N VAL A 112 -3.54 9.86 -2.25
CA VAL A 112 -4.29 10.34 -1.08
C VAL A 112 -5.79 10.31 -1.33
N TYR A 113 -6.26 10.80 -2.48
CA TYR A 113 -7.67 10.74 -2.84
C TYR A 113 -8.18 9.31 -2.98
N SER A 114 -7.40 8.42 -3.60
CA SER A 114 -7.76 7.01 -3.75
C SER A 114 -7.89 6.32 -2.39
N HIS A 115 -6.98 6.59 -1.45
CA HIS A 115 -7.05 6.06 -0.09
C HIS A 115 -8.30 6.60 0.63
N ALA A 116 -8.56 7.90 0.58
CA ALA A 116 -9.73 8.50 1.23
C ALA A 116 -11.05 7.91 0.68
N LEU A 117 -11.17 7.73 -0.64
CA LEU A 117 -12.34 7.11 -1.26
C LEU A 117 -12.50 5.64 -0.84
N THR A 118 -11.39 4.91 -0.72
CA THR A 118 -11.37 3.52 -0.26
C THR A 118 -11.81 3.42 1.20
N ASP A 119 -11.30 4.30 2.06
CA ASP A 119 -11.68 4.34 3.48
C ASP A 119 -13.18 4.63 3.66
N VAL A 120 -13.74 5.58 2.92
CA VAL A 120 -15.18 5.87 2.93
C VAL A 120 -16.01 4.68 2.44
N ALA A 121 -15.58 4.02 1.36
CA ALA A 121 -16.24 2.83 0.85
C ALA A 121 -16.18 1.68 1.86
N PHE A 122 -15.03 1.44 2.49
CA PHE A 122 -14.86 0.41 3.52
C PHE A 122 -15.70 0.70 4.76
N ALA A 123 -15.74 1.95 5.23
CA ALA A 123 -16.54 2.34 6.41
C ALA A 123 -18.06 2.14 6.21
N LYS A 124 -18.54 2.11 4.97
CA LYS A 124 -19.95 1.83 4.62
C LYS A 124 -20.29 0.34 4.56
N LEU A 125 -19.29 -0.56 4.59
CA LEU A 125 -19.53 -1.99 4.58
C LEU A 125 -20.13 -2.42 5.93
N LYS A 126 -21.22 -3.17 5.87
CA LYS A 126 -21.83 -3.80 7.05
C LYS A 126 -21.14 -5.13 7.37
N GLU A 127 -20.64 -5.81 6.34
CA GLU A 127 -20.05 -7.15 6.42
C GLU A 127 -19.05 -7.37 5.29
N VAL A 128 -18.12 -8.30 5.49
CA VAL A 128 -17.20 -8.79 4.48
C VAL A 128 -17.65 -10.20 4.07
N PRO A 129 -17.96 -10.45 2.79
CA PRO A 129 -18.33 -11.78 2.33
C PRO A 129 -17.21 -12.79 2.58
N VAL A 130 -17.55 -13.95 3.12
CA VAL A 130 -16.65 -15.09 3.26
C VAL A 130 -17.23 -16.25 2.44
N ILE A 131 -16.43 -16.80 1.53
CA ILE A 131 -16.80 -17.95 0.71
C ILE A 131 -15.95 -19.13 1.14
N MET A 132 -16.59 -20.20 1.61
CA MET A 132 -15.96 -21.40 2.12
C MET A 132 -15.89 -22.49 1.04
N TYR A 133 -14.75 -23.13 0.95
CA TYR A 133 -14.47 -24.34 0.17
C TYR A 133 -13.69 -25.33 1.02
N HIS A 134 -13.42 -26.51 0.47
CA HIS A 134 -12.54 -27.53 1.06
C HIS A 134 -11.49 -27.92 0.04
N ARG A 135 -11.85 -28.74 -0.95
CA ARG A 135 -10.96 -29.33 -1.94
C ARG A 135 -10.99 -28.58 -3.28
N VAL A 136 -9.85 -28.55 -3.95
CA VAL A 136 -9.73 -28.02 -5.33
C VAL A 136 -9.21 -29.14 -6.22
N VAL A 137 -10.09 -29.79 -6.96
CA VAL A 137 -9.80 -31.00 -7.75
C VAL A 137 -9.65 -30.66 -9.24
N ASP A 138 -8.85 -31.45 -9.97
CA ASP A 138 -8.69 -31.23 -11.41
C ASP A 138 -10.00 -31.52 -12.14
N ASP A 139 -10.64 -32.67 -11.83
CA ASP A 139 -11.91 -33.09 -12.41
C ASP A 139 -12.96 -33.34 -11.31
N PRO A 140 -14.25 -33.15 -11.61
CA PRO A 140 -15.33 -33.45 -10.68
C PRO A 140 -15.27 -34.90 -10.20
N LEU A 141 -15.40 -35.10 -8.88
CA LEU A 141 -15.40 -36.42 -8.27
C LEU A 141 -16.76 -37.10 -8.48
N THR A 142 -16.79 -38.23 -9.17
CA THR A 142 -18.02 -38.96 -9.44
C THR A 142 -18.57 -39.73 -8.23
N ASP A 143 -17.66 -40.10 -7.32
CA ASP A 143 -17.97 -40.97 -6.16
C ASP A 143 -18.04 -40.18 -4.83
N SER A 144 -17.96 -38.83 -4.88
CA SER A 144 -18.09 -37.99 -3.69
C SER A 144 -19.51 -37.99 -3.15
N LYS A 145 -19.67 -38.28 -1.88
CA LYS A 145 -20.97 -38.26 -1.17
C LYS A 145 -21.33 -36.86 -0.67
N PHE A 146 -20.33 -36.08 -0.24
CA PHE A 146 -20.54 -34.79 0.41
C PHE A 146 -20.40 -33.61 -0.52
N ASN A 147 -19.80 -33.82 -1.71
CA ASN A 147 -19.56 -32.77 -2.72
C ASN A 147 -18.82 -31.53 -2.16
N VAL A 148 -17.91 -31.73 -1.22
CA VAL A 148 -17.11 -30.66 -0.58
C VAL A 148 -15.89 -30.29 -1.43
N TYR A 149 -16.05 -30.18 -2.72
CA TYR A 149 -14.99 -29.85 -3.67
C TYR A 149 -15.46 -28.82 -4.71
N ILE A 150 -14.49 -28.18 -5.33
CA ILE A 150 -14.68 -27.36 -6.53
C ILE A 150 -13.67 -27.81 -7.60
N ALA A 151 -14.09 -27.89 -8.85
CA ALA A 151 -13.20 -28.12 -9.95
C ALA A 151 -12.29 -26.90 -10.17
N LYS A 152 -11.01 -27.16 -10.47
CA LYS A 152 -9.96 -26.16 -10.62
C LYS A 152 -10.28 -25.10 -11.68
N ASP A 153 -10.80 -25.52 -12.82
CA ASP A 153 -11.21 -24.62 -13.90
C ASP A 153 -12.35 -23.68 -13.47
N LYS A 154 -13.30 -24.20 -12.69
CA LYS A 154 -14.42 -23.44 -12.15
C LYS A 154 -13.94 -22.40 -11.13
N LEU A 155 -13.00 -22.78 -10.26
CA LEU A 155 -12.40 -21.84 -9.30
C LEU A 155 -11.55 -20.77 -10.04
N ASP A 156 -10.81 -21.17 -11.06
CA ASP A 156 -10.03 -20.25 -11.91
C ASP A 156 -10.95 -19.18 -12.53
N TRP A 157 -12.07 -19.61 -13.10
CA TRP A 157 -13.07 -18.70 -13.65
C TRP A 157 -13.69 -17.77 -12.59
N GLN A 158 -14.01 -18.29 -11.39
CA GLN A 158 -14.57 -17.50 -10.30
C GLN A 158 -13.61 -16.42 -9.83
N LEU A 159 -12.34 -16.77 -9.56
CA LEU A 159 -11.30 -15.82 -9.16
C LEU A 159 -11.14 -14.73 -10.20
N GLY A 160 -11.01 -15.09 -11.47
CA GLY A 160 -10.87 -14.14 -12.57
C GLY A 160 -12.10 -13.23 -12.73
N SER A 161 -13.31 -13.78 -12.59
CA SER A 161 -14.56 -13.03 -12.69
C SER A 161 -14.73 -12.02 -11.57
N LEU A 162 -14.43 -12.41 -10.32
CA LEU A 162 -14.49 -11.53 -9.16
C LEU A 162 -13.44 -10.41 -9.26
N LYS A 163 -12.22 -10.74 -9.68
CA LYS A 163 -11.17 -9.76 -9.91
C LYS A 163 -11.58 -8.70 -10.95
N LYS A 164 -12.15 -9.13 -12.09
CA LYS A 164 -12.67 -8.21 -13.13
C LYS A 164 -13.79 -7.30 -12.62
N ARG A 165 -14.55 -7.73 -11.62
CA ARG A 165 -15.61 -6.94 -10.95
C ARG A 165 -15.07 -6.03 -9.84
N GLY A 166 -13.76 -6.01 -9.64
CA GLY A 166 -13.07 -5.15 -8.68
C GLY A 166 -13.09 -5.66 -7.24
N PHE A 167 -13.35 -6.96 -7.01
CA PHE A 167 -13.19 -7.56 -5.68
C PHE A 167 -11.71 -7.68 -5.32
N ASN A 168 -11.42 -7.42 -4.06
CA ASN A 168 -10.09 -7.55 -3.47
C ASN A 168 -10.07 -8.74 -2.51
N PHE A 169 -9.25 -9.73 -2.83
CA PHE A 169 -9.09 -10.91 -2.00
C PHE A 169 -8.18 -10.59 -0.83
N ILE A 170 -8.72 -10.69 0.38
CA ILE A 170 -8.02 -10.41 1.62
C ILE A 170 -8.15 -11.59 2.58
N THR A 171 -7.41 -11.56 3.68
CA THR A 171 -7.49 -12.55 4.75
C THR A 171 -7.97 -11.91 6.05
N PHE A 172 -8.29 -12.72 7.07
CA PHE A 172 -8.62 -12.20 8.40
C PHE A 172 -7.43 -11.47 9.03
N LYS A 173 -6.20 -11.93 8.76
CA LYS A 173 -4.97 -11.27 9.20
C LYS A 173 -4.81 -9.89 8.56
N ASP A 174 -5.19 -9.72 7.29
CA ASP A 174 -5.19 -8.41 6.64
C ASP A 174 -6.19 -7.46 7.35
N LEU A 175 -7.41 -7.93 7.67
CA LEU A 175 -8.39 -7.15 8.43
C LEU A 175 -7.88 -6.77 9.81
N ALA A 176 -7.30 -7.72 10.55
CA ALA A 176 -6.73 -7.48 11.88
C ALA A 176 -5.59 -6.45 11.85
N LYS A 177 -4.84 -6.38 10.75
CA LYS A 177 -3.81 -5.35 10.52
C LYS A 177 -4.37 -4.01 10.02
N GLY A 178 -5.69 -3.88 9.94
CA GLY A 178 -6.35 -2.64 9.53
C GLY A 178 -6.42 -2.41 8.02
N ALA A 179 -6.34 -3.47 7.21
CA ALA A 179 -6.50 -3.32 5.76
C ALA A 179 -7.84 -2.66 5.41
N ARG A 180 -7.78 -1.66 4.53
CA ARG A 180 -8.92 -0.95 3.97
C ARG A 180 -8.88 -1.10 2.46
N VAL A 181 -9.80 -1.88 1.91
CA VAL A 181 -9.88 -2.11 0.47
C VAL A 181 -11.31 -2.02 -0.01
N ALA A 182 -11.52 -1.61 -1.26
CA ALA A 182 -12.84 -1.61 -1.87
C ALA A 182 -13.28 -3.06 -2.17
N LYS A 183 -14.57 -3.37 -1.97
CA LYS A 183 -15.15 -4.70 -2.24
C LYS A 183 -14.29 -5.85 -1.72
N PRO A 184 -14.00 -5.92 -0.39
CA PRO A 184 -13.24 -7.02 0.17
C PRO A 184 -14.02 -8.32 0.06
N ILE A 185 -13.31 -9.43 -0.11
CA ILE A 185 -13.85 -10.79 -0.08
C ILE A 185 -12.81 -11.73 0.51
N ILE A 186 -13.23 -12.69 1.33
CA ILE A 186 -12.37 -13.69 1.91
C ILE A 186 -12.76 -15.07 1.36
N PHE A 187 -11.77 -15.82 0.88
CA PHE A 187 -11.92 -17.21 0.52
C PHE A 187 -11.29 -18.08 1.60
N THR A 188 -12.04 -19.06 2.10
CA THR A 188 -11.54 -20.03 3.08
C THR A 188 -11.58 -21.44 2.51
N PHE A 189 -10.59 -22.23 2.91
CA PHE A 189 -10.47 -23.64 2.53
C PHE A 189 -10.22 -24.44 3.80
N ASP A 190 -11.13 -25.36 4.09
CA ASP A 190 -11.09 -26.12 5.33
C ASP A 190 -10.29 -27.43 5.18
N ASP A 191 -9.90 -28.02 6.31
CA ASP A 191 -9.19 -29.30 6.48
C ASP A 191 -7.72 -29.31 6.05
N GLY A 192 -7.27 -28.42 5.18
CA GLY A 192 -5.88 -28.36 4.71
C GLY A 192 -5.51 -29.50 3.76
N TYR A 193 -6.38 -29.82 2.81
CA TYR A 193 -6.14 -30.83 1.79
C TYR A 193 -4.90 -30.55 0.92
N GLU A 194 -4.24 -31.60 0.45
CA GLU A 194 -3.03 -31.50 -0.39
C GLU A 194 -3.31 -30.77 -1.71
N ASP A 195 -4.53 -30.88 -2.25
CA ASP A 195 -4.96 -30.18 -3.44
C ASP A 195 -5.09 -28.65 -3.24
N ASN A 196 -5.07 -28.16 -2.01
CA ASN A 196 -4.92 -26.72 -1.75
C ASN A 196 -3.48 -26.25 -2.04
N TYR A 197 -2.48 -27.09 -1.90
CA TYR A 197 -1.11 -26.79 -2.30
C TYR A 197 -0.94 -26.96 -3.82
N SER A 198 -1.32 -28.11 -4.36
CA SER A 198 -1.06 -28.47 -5.76
C SER A 198 -1.93 -27.73 -6.78
N ASN A 199 -3.18 -27.41 -6.44
CA ASN A 199 -4.15 -26.79 -7.33
C ASN A 199 -4.51 -25.35 -6.95
N LEU A 200 -4.82 -25.08 -5.66
CA LEU A 200 -5.23 -23.74 -5.25
C LEU A 200 -4.08 -22.73 -5.29
N LEU A 201 -2.91 -23.05 -4.71
CA LEU A 201 -1.80 -22.09 -4.62
C LEU A 201 -1.36 -21.55 -6.00
N PRO A 202 -1.25 -22.36 -7.07
CA PRO A 202 -1.00 -21.85 -8.43
C PRO A 202 -2.08 -20.88 -8.92
N LEU A 203 -3.36 -21.12 -8.62
CA LEU A 203 -4.45 -20.21 -8.98
C LEU A 203 -4.38 -18.89 -8.22
N LEU A 204 -4.06 -18.94 -6.93
CA LEU A 204 -3.85 -17.73 -6.13
C LEU A 204 -2.70 -16.88 -6.71
N LYS A 205 -1.59 -17.51 -7.10
CA LYS A 205 -0.46 -16.84 -7.77
C LYS A 205 -0.89 -16.21 -9.11
N LYS A 206 -1.61 -16.96 -9.94
CA LYS A 206 -2.11 -16.49 -11.25
C LYS A 206 -2.99 -15.25 -11.11
N HIS A 207 -3.90 -15.24 -10.16
CA HIS A 207 -4.86 -14.15 -9.97
C HIS A 207 -4.40 -13.09 -8.97
N GLN A 208 -3.21 -13.25 -8.36
CA GLN A 208 -2.77 -12.41 -7.24
C GLN A 208 -3.88 -12.29 -6.17
N ALA A 209 -4.49 -13.42 -5.85
CA ALA A 209 -5.56 -13.54 -4.87
C ALA A 209 -5.01 -14.11 -3.56
N LYS A 210 -5.66 -13.79 -2.44
CA LYS A 210 -5.34 -14.35 -1.13
C LYS A 210 -6.45 -15.30 -0.68
N ALA A 211 -6.09 -16.25 0.19
CA ALA A 211 -7.02 -17.16 0.83
C ALA A 211 -6.59 -17.52 2.26
N VAL A 212 -7.49 -18.08 3.02
CA VAL A 212 -7.23 -18.66 4.34
C VAL A 212 -7.38 -20.17 4.22
N ILE A 213 -6.41 -20.94 4.72
CA ILE A 213 -6.51 -22.40 4.80
C ILE A 213 -6.52 -22.80 6.26
N TYR A 214 -7.59 -23.48 6.68
CA TYR A 214 -7.75 -24.01 8.04
C TYR A 214 -7.20 -25.43 8.08
N CYS A 215 -6.08 -25.64 8.76
CA CYS A 215 -5.41 -26.93 8.87
C CYS A 215 -5.69 -27.58 10.22
N LEU A 216 -5.77 -28.92 10.26
CA LEU A 216 -5.80 -29.68 11.52
C LEU A 216 -4.46 -29.57 12.26
N GLY A 217 -4.52 -29.43 13.57
CA GLY A 217 -3.33 -29.31 14.43
C GLY A 217 -2.59 -30.64 14.63
N ASP A 218 -3.29 -31.78 14.61
CA ASP A 218 -2.68 -33.10 14.71
C ASP A 218 -2.06 -33.52 13.37
N ARG A 219 -0.75 -33.33 13.26
CA ARG A 219 0.01 -33.61 12.03
C ARG A 219 0.24 -35.11 11.78
N THR A 220 -0.21 -35.99 12.68
CA THR A 220 -0.21 -37.45 12.44
C THR A 220 -1.37 -37.88 11.54
N VAL A 221 -2.41 -37.08 11.42
CA VAL A 221 -3.55 -37.27 10.50
C VAL A 221 -3.11 -36.81 9.09
N GLN A 222 -3.00 -37.73 8.17
CA GLN A 222 -2.48 -37.49 6.81
C GLN A 222 -3.54 -37.57 5.71
N SER A 223 -4.77 -37.94 6.04
CA SER A 223 -5.89 -37.99 5.08
C SER A 223 -7.22 -37.74 5.80
N ASN A 224 -8.27 -37.57 5.01
CA ASN A 224 -9.66 -37.35 5.47
C ASN A 224 -10.31 -38.62 6.08
N ILE A 225 -9.63 -39.24 7.03
CA ILE A 225 -10.07 -40.51 7.68
C ILE A 225 -11.47 -40.44 8.30
N TRP A 226 -11.94 -39.25 8.65
CA TRP A 226 -13.27 -38.99 9.20
C TRP A 226 -14.38 -39.19 8.16
N ASP A 227 -14.15 -38.75 6.93
CA ASP A 227 -15.08 -38.85 5.81
C ASP A 227 -14.88 -40.13 5.00
N GLU A 228 -13.65 -40.66 4.94
CA GLU A 228 -13.32 -41.94 4.31
C GLU A 228 -14.12 -43.08 4.92
N LYS A 229 -14.27 -43.09 6.26
CA LYS A 229 -15.12 -44.03 7.00
C LYS A 229 -16.61 -43.97 6.63
N LEU A 230 -17.04 -42.84 6.13
CA LEU A 230 -18.40 -42.59 5.67
C LEU A 230 -18.56 -42.86 4.16
N GLY A 231 -17.48 -43.27 3.50
CA GLY A 231 -17.43 -43.65 2.09
C GLY A 231 -17.12 -42.48 1.13
N GLU A 232 -16.54 -41.37 1.61
CA GLU A 232 -15.97 -40.35 0.77
C GLU A 232 -14.61 -40.85 0.21
N PRO A 233 -14.25 -40.52 -1.03
CA PRO A 233 -12.94 -40.85 -1.56
C PRO A 233 -11.81 -40.32 -0.69
N ARG A 234 -10.78 -41.16 -0.49
CA ARG A 234 -9.58 -40.78 0.25
C ARG A 234 -8.92 -39.57 -0.38
N ALA A 235 -8.54 -38.61 0.45
CA ALA A 235 -7.80 -37.42 0.07
C ALA A 235 -6.69 -37.16 1.09
N ASN A 236 -5.50 -36.86 0.60
CA ASN A 236 -4.37 -36.52 1.47
C ASN A 236 -4.48 -35.08 1.98
N LEU A 237 -3.91 -34.87 3.17
CA LEU A 237 -3.70 -33.52 3.72
C LEU A 237 -2.29 -33.03 3.38
N MET A 238 -2.10 -31.70 3.39
CA MET A 238 -0.79 -31.08 3.16
C MET A 238 0.23 -31.54 4.22
N SER A 239 1.46 -31.80 3.77
CA SER A 239 2.61 -31.93 4.66
C SER A 239 3.00 -30.60 5.29
N ASP A 240 3.84 -30.65 6.34
CA ASP A 240 4.35 -29.44 6.99
C ASP A 240 5.17 -28.55 6.03
N SER A 241 5.91 -29.15 5.10
CA SER A 241 6.64 -28.40 4.07
C SER A 241 5.70 -27.67 3.12
N GLN A 242 4.61 -28.31 2.68
CA GLN A 242 3.61 -27.69 1.81
C GLN A 242 2.86 -26.56 2.51
N ILE A 243 2.50 -26.73 3.78
CA ILE A 243 1.89 -25.67 4.61
C ILE A 243 2.85 -24.48 4.73
N LYS A 244 4.12 -24.75 4.99
CA LYS A 244 5.14 -23.71 5.08
C LYS A 244 5.29 -22.94 3.76
N GLU A 245 5.35 -23.63 2.63
CA GLU A 245 5.43 -22.99 1.32
C GLU A 245 4.18 -22.15 1.00
N CYS A 246 2.97 -22.65 1.35
CA CYS A 246 1.75 -21.86 1.24
C CYS A 246 1.86 -20.56 2.05
N HIS A 247 2.29 -20.64 3.29
CA HIS A 247 2.45 -19.47 4.17
C HIS A 247 3.51 -18.49 3.64
N GLU A 248 4.67 -18.99 3.25
CA GLU A 248 5.79 -18.19 2.73
C GLU A 248 5.48 -17.51 1.37
N SER A 249 4.48 -18.00 0.64
CA SER A 249 4.00 -17.35 -0.58
C SER A 249 3.46 -15.94 -0.36
N GLY A 250 3.08 -15.59 0.87
CA GLY A 250 2.42 -14.33 1.20
C GLY A 250 0.96 -14.22 0.73
N LEU A 251 0.43 -15.27 0.08
CA LEU A 251 -0.93 -15.31 -0.46
C LEU A 251 -1.88 -16.13 0.43
N VAL A 252 -1.33 -16.96 1.33
CA VAL A 252 -2.11 -17.86 2.16
C VAL A 252 -1.91 -17.54 3.64
N GLU A 253 -3.02 -17.29 4.35
CA GLU A 253 -3.08 -17.32 5.79
C GLU A 253 -3.37 -18.75 6.24
N ILE A 254 -2.51 -19.32 7.10
CA ILE A 254 -2.75 -20.61 7.74
C ILE A 254 -3.45 -20.36 9.07
N ALA A 255 -4.57 -21.04 9.26
CA ALA A 255 -5.40 -20.97 10.46
C ALA A 255 -5.67 -22.39 11.01
N SER A 256 -6.21 -22.49 12.22
CA SER A 256 -6.48 -23.76 12.88
C SER A 256 -7.89 -24.25 12.62
N HIS A 257 -8.03 -25.54 12.23
CA HIS A 257 -9.30 -26.27 12.15
C HIS A 257 -9.48 -27.22 13.37
N GLY A 258 -8.99 -26.78 14.51
CA GLY A 258 -8.93 -27.61 15.71
C GLY A 258 -7.73 -28.57 15.71
N LEU A 259 -7.61 -29.37 16.77
CA LEU A 259 -6.53 -30.36 16.89
C LEU A 259 -6.81 -31.58 16.01
N LYS A 260 -7.98 -32.16 16.17
CA LYS A 260 -8.47 -33.32 15.43
C LYS A 260 -9.86 -32.99 14.89
N TYR A 261 -10.30 -33.72 13.87
CA TYR A 261 -11.63 -33.56 13.31
C TYR A 261 -12.67 -34.14 14.29
N GLN A 262 -13.01 -33.37 15.35
CA GLN A 262 -13.92 -33.73 16.41
C GLN A 262 -14.92 -32.62 16.68
N HIS A 263 -16.18 -32.99 16.92
CA HIS A 263 -17.18 -32.01 17.33
C HIS A 263 -16.91 -31.54 18.76
N LEU A 264 -16.55 -30.31 18.97
CA LEU A 264 -16.23 -29.73 20.28
C LEU A 264 -17.39 -29.88 21.28
N SER A 265 -18.64 -29.82 20.79
CA SER A 265 -19.83 -30.04 21.61
C SER A 265 -19.97 -31.46 22.18
N SER A 266 -19.21 -32.45 21.69
CA SER A 266 -19.18 -33.81 22.18
C SER A 266 -18.04 -34.08 23.18
N LEU A 267 -17.17 -33.07 23.42
CA LEU A 267 -16.02 -33.14 24.31
C LEU A 267 -16.39 -32.56 25.69
N ASN A 268 -15.70 -33.00 26.74
CA ASN A 268 -15.77 -32.35 28.05
C ASN A 268 -14.78 -31.16 28.11
N ASP A 269 -14.91 -30.29 29.12
CA ASP A 269 -14.11 -29.06 29.27
C ASP A 269 -12.57 -29.25 29.30
N LYS A 270 -12.11 -30.48 29.55
CA LYS A 270 -10.66 -30.80 29.53
C LYS A 270 -10.19 -31.32 28.19
N GLU A 271 -11.09 -31.81 27.35
CA GLU A 271 -10.80 -32.36 26.03
C GLU A 271 -11.02 -31.32 24.90
N ALA A 272 -11.84 -30.30 25.16
CA ALA A 272 -12.07 -29.17 24.27
C ALA A 272 -10.96 -28.10 24.41
#